data_810a858414b265bf98b10afb1f30fd94
#
_entry.id   810a858414b265bf98b10afb1f30fd94
#
_cell.length_a   1.000
_cell.length_b   1.000
_cell.length_c   1.000
_cell.angle_alpha   90.00
_cell.angle_beta   90.00
_cell.angle_gamma   90.00
#
_symmetry.space_group_name_H-M   'P 1'
#
loop_
_entity.id
_entity.type
_entity.pdbx_description
1 polymer ?
#
loop_
_entity_poly.entity_id
_entity_poly.type
_entity_poly.pdbx_seq_one_letter_code
_entity_poly.pdbx_strand_id
1 'polypeptide(L)'
;MSLRRPVPAACAVGLSALALSACGELSEDSGLGAAEEATVCMVAEGEGFEDLSFHQSAHEGLEHAARDTGVSTRESVVGSNAESDPALRSMVQSGCDLTIANGQPLSQVALEVAAENPQAAFATVDDSAGEGLGNVKPLSFDSGTAAFLAGYLAAGTTETGTVAAFGGEDIPRVRLVLDGFAEGVEHWNELKDDDVELLGWDRQEQEGTMLGSFKDDEGAREVTEGFLDNGADIVLPAAGGASEGTAQAVAATGEGSDQALFIWVDTDGYDVLPEAQRSHQLTSVLKDLTGPVESLVRDLEDGELDLDPYVGTLENGGVGIADHHDQQERVGPELAAEVAGLRQQIIDGELEIESQEDAG
;
A
#
# COMPACT_ATOMS: atom_id res chain seq x y z
N MET A 1 92.51 -11.42 -25.77
CA MET A 1 93.39 -11.85 -24.73
C MET A 1 92.50 -12.63 -23.78
N SER A 2 92.44 -13.98 -23.95
CA SER A 2 93.26 -15.02 -23.28
C SER A 2 93.03 -14.98 -21.76
N LEU A 3 92.51 -15.96 -21.10
CA LEU A 3 92.63 -17.39 -20.95
C LEU A 3 91.89 -17.81 -19.66
N ARG A 4 91.19 -18.79 -19.63
CA ARG A 4 91.26 -20.22 -19.24
C ARG A 4 90.51 -20.56 -17.91
N ARG A 5 89.68 -21.60 -18.09
CA ARG A 5 89.21 -22.54 -17.06
C ARG A 5 90.35 -23.24 -16.27
N PRO A 6 90.05 -23.92 -15.15
CA PRO A 6 89.42 -25.21 -15.16
C PRO A 6 88.56 -25.55 -13.89
N VAL A 7 87.72 -26.61 -14.05
CA VAL A 7 87.15 -27.57 -13.12
C VAL A 7 88.24 -28.54 -12.66
N PRO A 8 88.22 -29.33 -11.57
CA PRO A 8 87.09 -30.15 -11.06
C PRO A 8 87.13 -30.39 -9.50
N ALA A 9 86.11 -31.01 -8.93
CA ALA A 9 86.12 -32.38 -8.39
C ALA A 9 84.90 -32.66 -7.51
N ALA A 10 84.36 -33.79 -7.74
CA ALA A 10 83.25 -34.42 -7.01
C ALA A 10 83.71 -34.99 -5.64
N CYS A 11 82.81 -35.08 -4.72
CA CYS A 11 82.69 -36.20 -3.78
C CYS A 11 81.27 -36.39 -3.32
N ALA A 12 80.79 -37.60 -3.59
CA ALA A 12 79.57 -38.18 -3.15
C ALA A 12 79.72 -38.74 -1.73
N VAL A 13 78.63 -39.04 -1.13
CA VAL A 13 78.23 -40.01 -0.11
C VAL A 13 77.36 -39.38 0.98
N GLY A 14 76.13 -39.81 1.05
CA GLY A 14 75.55 -40.56 2.11
C GLY A 14 74.08 -40.46 2.26
N LEU A 15 73.34 -41.55 2.02
CA LEU A 15 71.96 -41.84 2.34
C LEU A 15 71.61 -41.46 3.80
N SER A 16 70.44 -40.96 3.97
CA SER A 16 69.46 -41.49 4.95
C SER A 16 68.08 -40.93 4.70
N ALA A 17 67.19 -41.81 4.29
CA ALA A 17 65.78 -41.58 4.23
C ALA A 17 65.17 -41.53 5.63
N LEU A 18 64.38 -40.55 5.88
CA LEU A 18 63.31 -40.56 6.88
C LEU A 18 62.07 -39.89 6.28
N ALA A 19 61.20 -40.74 5.84
CA ALA A 19 59.82 -40.35 5.50
C ALA A 19 59.06 -40.04 6.78
N LEU A 20 58.65 -38.81 6.97
CA LEU A 20 57.50 -38.48 7.79
C LEU A 20 56.41 -37.94 6.90
N SER A 21 55.48 -38.83 6.63
CA SER A 21 54.15 -38.49 6.09
C SER A 21 53.42 -37.65 7.15
N ALA A 22 53.41 -36.35 7.01
CA ALA A 22 52.38 -35.49 7.58
C ALA A 22 51.33 -35.29 6.50
N CYS A 23 50.31 -36.11 6.52
CA CYS A 23 49.01 -35.76 5.93
C CYS A 23 48.48 -34.58 6.75
N GLY A 24 48.80 -33.36 6.34
CA GLY A 24 47.99 -32.20 6.62
C GLY A 24 46.83 -32.28 5.67
N GLU A 25 45.66 -32.69 6.16
CA GLU A 25 44.41 -32.34 5.55
C GLU A 25 44.38 -30.82 5.45
N LEU A 26 44.58 -30.31 4.25
CA LEU A 26 44.06 -29.02 3.89
C LEU A 26 42.56 -29.19 4.01
N SER A 27 42.00 -28.79 5.14
CA SER A 27 40.62 -28.36 5.20
C SER A 27 40.50 -27.29 4.11
N GLU A 28 39.97 -27.65 2.97
CA GLU A 28 39.28 -26.69 2.14
C GLU A 28 38.20 -26.13 3.07
N ASP A 29 38.53 -25.05 3.73
CA ASP A 29 37.55 -24.10 4.19
C ASP A 29 36.84 -23.65 2.90
N SER A 30 35.83 -24.42 2.51
CA SER A 30 34.76 -23.95 1.65
C SER A 30 34.17 -22.81 2.45
N GLY A 31 34.75 -21.63 2.27
CA GLY A 31 34.04 -20.40 2.56
C GLY A 31 32.76 -20.50 1.74
N LEU A 32 31.74 -21.03 2.38
CA LEU A 32 30.39 -20.65 2.04
C LEU A 32 30.42 -19.12 2.18
N GLY A 33 30.59 -18.43 1.06
CA GLY A 33 30.28 -17.01 0.97
C GLY A 33 28.95 -16.89 1.68
N ALA A 34 28.87 -16.04 2.68
CA ALA A 34 27.58 -15.65 3.23
C ALA A 34 26.69 -15.42 2.01
N ALA A 35 25.55 -16.08 1.94
CA ALA A 35 24.56 -15.78 0.90
C ALA A 35 24.45 -14.26 0.89
N GLU A 36 24.63 -13.63 -0.27
CA GLU A 36 24.47 -12.18 -0.35
C GLU A 36 23.09 -11.89 0.21
N GLU A 37 23.03 -11.06 1.25
CA GLU A 37 21.82 -10.67 1.95
C GLU A 37 20.92 -9.97 0.92
N ALA A 38 19.71 -10.47 0.74
CA ALA A 38 18.78 -9.91 -0.24
C ALA A 38 18.54 -8.42 0.01
N THR A 39 18.44 -7.64 -1.05
CA THR A 39 18.18 -6.20 -0.97
C THR A 39 16.83 -5.88 -1.58
N VAL A 40 15.93 -5.32 -0.77
CA VAL A 40 14.62 -4.86 -1.18
C VAL A 40 14.61 -3.33 -1.26
N CYS A 41 14.10 -2.81 -2.34
CA CYS A 41 14.02 -1.38 -2.58
C CYS A 41 12.56 -0.92 -2.68
N MET A 42 12.23 0.23 -2.11
CA MET A 42 10.92 0.85 -2.23
C MET A 42 11.04 2.27 -2.74
N VAL A 43 10.21 2.61 -3.71
CA VAL A 43 10.06 3.98 -4.21
C VAL A 43 8.64 4.43 -3.92
N ALA A 44 8.50 5.57 -3.25
CA ALA A 44 7.23 6.23 -2.99
C ALA A 44 7.24 7.64 -3.57
N GLU A 45 6.08 8.24 -3.68
CA GLU A 45 5.92 9.62 -4.08
C GLU A 45 5.31 10.46 -2.96
N GLY A 46 5.13 11.70 -3.24
CA GLY A 46 4.40 12.54 -2.32
C GLY A 46 5.21 12.93 -1.09
N GLU A 47 4.60 12.77 0.06
CA GLU A 47 5.20 12.99 1.37
C GLU A 47 6.07 11.80 1.82
N GLY A 48 6.15 10.76 0.97
CA GLY A 48 6.92 9.56 1.26
C GLY A 48 6.23 8.69 2.30
N PHE A 49 6.99 8.19 3.25
CA PHE A 49 6.57 7.14 4.17
C PHE A 49 5.95 7.64 5.50
N GLU A 50 5.56 8.92 5.58
CA GLU A 50 5.01 9.55 6.79
C GLU A 50 3.63 10.20 6.51
N ASP A 51 2.85 9.61 5.58
CA ASP A 51 1.56 10.16 5.14
C ASP A 51 0.36 9.72 5.99
N LEU A 52 0.58 9.02 7.09
CA LEU A 52 -0.44 8.45 8.00
C LEU A 52 -1.47 7.55 7.30
N SER A 53 -1.19 7.12 6.06
CA SER A 53 -2.13 6.44 5.19
C SER A 53 -1.39 5.42 4.31
N PHE A 54 -1.49 5.58 3.00
CA PHE A 54 -1.13 4.63 1.96
C PHE A 54 0.36 4.24 1.94
N HIS A 55 1.25 5.23 1.80
CA HIS A 55 2.68 4.94 1.65
C HIS A 55 3.30 4.43 2.96
N GLN A 56 2.87 4.99 4.08
CA GLN A 56 3.30 4.54 5.40
C GLN A 56 2.95 3.08 5.64
N SER A 57 1.70 2.68 5.35
CA SER A 57 1.23 1.30 5.58
C SER A 57 2.03 0.27 4.77
N ALA A 58 2.29 0.54 3.49
CA ALA A 58 3.13 -0.33 2.67
C ALA A 58 4.59 -0.39 3.16
N HIS A 59 5.14 0.75 3.60
CA HIS A 59 6.49 0.84 4.14
C HIS A 59 6.63 0.09 5.47
N GLU A 60 5.63 0.13 6.34
CA GLU A 60 5.60 -0.65 7.58
C GLU A 60 5.75 -2.16 7.30
N GLY A 61 5.13 -2.66 6.22
CA GLY A 61 5.29 -4.05 5.78
C GLY A 61 6.74 -4.37 5.41
N LEU A 62 7.41 -3.49 4.67
CA LEU A 62 8.82 -3.62 4.35
C LEU A 62 9.69 -3.61 5.62
N GLU A 63 9.47 -2.67 6.53
CA GLU A 63 10.22 -2.56 7.78
C GLU A 63 10.01 -3.76 8.71
N HIS A 64 8.76 -4.29 8.79
CA HIS A 64 8.45 -5.48 9.59
C HIS A 64 9.22 -6.68 9.06
N ALA A 65 9.12 -6.95 7.76
CA ALA A 65 9.84 -8.06 7.14
C ALA A 65 11.36 -7.89 7.28
N ALA A 66 11.91 -6.71 7.03
CA ALA A 66 13.35 -6.44 7.15
C ALA A 66 13.89 -6.67 8.57
N ARG A 67 13.13 -6.30 9.60
CA ARG A 67 13.51 -6.55 11.00
C ARG A 67 13.54 -8.03 11.34
N ASP A 68 12.63 -8.81 10.76
CA ASP A 68 12.48 -10.23 11.07
C ASP A 68 13.42 -11.12 10.25
N THR A 69 13.65 -10.77 8.99
CA THR A 69 14.48 -11.57 8.05
C THR A 69 15.93 -11.10 7.98
N GLY A 70 16.18 -9.81 8.20
CA GLY A 70 17.50 -9.21 8.08
C GLY A 70 17.83 -8.76 6.66
N VAL A 71 16.86 -8.76 5.70
CA VAL A 71 17.12 -8.21 4.36
C VAL A 71 17.54 -6.75 4.43
N SER A 72 18.41 -6.34 3.53
CA SER A 72 18.81 -4.94 3.39
C SER A 72 17.72 -4.15 2.67
N THR A 73 17.43 -2.92 3.13
CA THR A 73 16.45 -2.04 2.47
C THR A 73 17.10 -0.82 1.86
N ARG A 74 16.49 -0.30 0.79
CA ARG A 74 16.80 1.01 0.21
C ARG A 74 15.51 1.70 -0.18
N GLU A 75 15.43 2.96 0.12
CA GLU A 75 14.23 3.76 -0.03
C GLU A 75 14.51 5.01 -0.84
N SER A 76 13.51 5.46 -1.58
CA SER A 76 13.55 6.73 -2.30
C SER A 76 12.17 7.35 -2.35
N VAL A 77 12.12 8.64 -2.15
CA VAL A 77 10.89 9.42 -2.34
C VAL A 77 11.09 10.33 -3.53
N VAL A 78 10.12 10.33 -4.46
CA VAL A 78 10.13 11.20 -5.64
C VAL A 78 9.13 12.33 -5.45
N GLY A 79 9.54 13.54 -5.83
CA GLY A 79 8.71 14.74 -5.70
C GLY A 79 7.81 15.00 -6.91
N SER A 80 8.02 14.26 -8.00
CA SER A 80 7.27 14.43 -9.25
C SER A 80 7.40 13.19 -10.14
N ASN A 81 6.43 12.97 -11.02
CA ASN A 81 6.44 11.88 -12.00
C ASN A 81 7.70 11.88 -12.90
N ALA A 82 8.32 13.03 -13.13
CA ALA A 82 9.56 13.12 -13.92
C ALA A 82 10.78 12.48 -13.22
N GLU A 83 10.72 12.30 -11.90
CA GLU A 83 11.76 11.67 -11.10
C GLU A 83 11.56 10.15 -10.94
N SER A 84 10.39 9.63 -11.29
CA SER A 84 10.02 8.21 -11.10
C SER A 84 10.91 7.26 -11.91
N ASP A 85 11.11 7.53 -13.22
CA ASP A 85 11.95 6.70 -14.09
C ASP A 85 13.42 6.66 -13.61
N PRO A 86 14.12 7.79 -13.39
CA PRO A 86 15.48 7.74 -12.88
C PRO A 86 15.58 7.08 -11.48
N ALA A 87 14.59 7.23 -10.60
CA ALA A 87 14.60 6.60 -9.30
C ALA A 87 14.50 5.07 -9.39
N LEU A 88 13.51 4.55 -10.12
CA LEU A 88 13.33 3.11 -10.31
C LEU A 88 14.54 2.46 -11.02
N ARG A 89 15.08 3.10 -12.08
CA ARG A 89 16.31 2.62 -12.72
C ARG A 89 17.50 2.63 -11.79
N SER A 90 17.60 3.60 -10.88
CA SER A 90 18.67 3.65 -9.88
C SER A 90 18.59 2.49 -8.91
N MET A 91 17.38 2.07 -8.51
CA MET A 91 17.18 0.88 -7.66
C MET A 91 17.71 -0.38 -8.34
N VAL A 92 17.31 -0.62 -9.59
CA VAL A 92 17.82 -1.76 -10.38
C VAL A 92 19.35 -1.73 -10.51
N GLN A 93 19.93 -0.56 -10.86
CA GLN A 93 21.38 -0.41 -10.99
C GLN A 93 22.14 -0.58 -9.66
N SER A 94 21.46 -0.34 -8.56
CA SER A 94 22.02 -0.51 -7.21
C SER A 94 21.99 -1.98 -6.75
N GLY A 95 21.48 -2.90 -7.58
CA GLY A 95 21.42 -4.33 -7.29
C GLY A 95 20.32 -4.72 -6.34
N CYS A 96 19.14 -4.06 -6.41
CA CYS A 96 17.96 -4.50 -5.69
C CYS A 96 17.45 -5.82 -6.28
N ASP A 97 17.22 -6.82 -5.43
CA ASP A 97 16.63 -8.09 -5.83
C ASP A 97 15.13 -7.97 -6.07
N LEU A 98 14.48 -7.09 -5.32
CA LEU A 98 13.08 -6.70 -5.49
C LEU A 98 12.97 -5.18 -5.42
N THR A 99 12.22 -4.59 -6.35
CA THR A 99 11.88 -3.15 -6.34
C THR A 99 10.38 -2.97 -6.23
N ILE A 100 9.92 -2.32 -5.18
CA ILE A 100 8.51 -2.03 -4.91
C ILE A 100 8.20 -0.60 -5.36
N ALA A 101 7.29 -0.46 -6.31
CA ALA A 101 6.74 0.81 -6.76
C ALA A 101 5.45 1.07 -5.97
N ASN A 102 5.52 1.98 -4.99
CA ASN A 102 4.44 2.23 -4.05
C ASN A 102 3.54 3.36 -4.54
N GLY A 103 2.44 2.99 -5.21
CA GLY A 103 1.43 3.88 -5.76
C GLY A 103 1.25 3.78 -7.27
N GLN A 104 0.02 4.02 -7.74
CA GLN A 104 -0.35 3.84 -9.14
C GLN A 104 0.46 4.70 -10.14
N PRO A 105 0.78 5.97 -9.87
CA PRO A 105 1.62 6.76 -10.78
C PRO A 105 3.02 6.17 -11.00
N LEU A 106 3.61 5.54 -9.97
CA LEU A 106 4.90 4.84 -10.07
C LEU A 106 4.78 3.52 -10.81
N SER A 107 3.64 2.83 -10.70
CA SER A 107 3.42 1.51 -11.29
C SER A 107 3.62 1.51 -12.80
N GLN A 108 3.10 2.51 -13.51
CA GLN A 108 3.25 2.60 -14.96
C GLN A 108 4.72 2.68 -15.39
N VAL A 109 5.50 3.47 -14.68
CA VAL A 109 6.95 3.58 -14.93
C VAL A 109 7.68 2.29 -14.54
N ALA A 110 7.26 1.65 -13.45
CA ALA A 110 7.83 0.38 -13.02
C ALA A 110 7.66 -0.73 -14.06
N LEU A 111 6.51 -0.78 -14.75
CA LEU A 111 6.28 -1.74 -15.84
C LEU A 111 7.26 -1.53 -17.02
N GLU A 112 7.52 -0.28 -17.40
CA GLU A 112 8.48 0.04 -18.45
C GLU A 112 9.89 -0.40 -18.03
N VAL A 113 10.31 -0.09 -16.80
CA VAL A 113 11.62 -0.46 -16.27
C VAL A 113 11.74 -1.97 -16.12
N ALA A 114 10.70 -2.67 -15.66
CA ALA A 114 10.66 -4.12 -15.51
C ALA A 114 10.78 -4.84 -16.85
N ALA A 115 10.09 -4.36 -17.89
CA ALA A 115 10.19 -4.92 -19.25
C ALA A 115 11.61 -4.85 -19.83
N GLU A 116 12.36 -3.80 -19.49
CA GLU A 116 13.76 -3.64 -19.91
C GLU A 116 14.74 -4.45 -19.05
N ASN A 117 14.31 -4.89 -17.85
CA ASN A 117 15.16 -5.58 -16.87
C ASN A 117 14.53 -6.91 -16.41
N PRO A 118 14.39 -7.92 -17.29
CA PRO A 118 13.65 -9.16 -16.99
C PRO A 118 14.31 -10.04 -15.91
N GLN A 119 15.47 -9.68 -15.40
CA GLN A 119 16.18 -10.37 -14.33
C GLN A 119 15.94 -9.74 -12.94
N ALA A 120 15.37 -8.55 -12.89
CA ALA A 120 15.01 -7.86 -11.65
C ALA A 120 13.53 -8.09 -11.35
N ALA A 121 13.20 -8.40 -10.10
CA ALA A 121 11.82 -8.53 -9.67
C ALA A 121 11.24 -7.17 -9.26
N PHE A 122 9.95 -7.00 -9.54
CA PHE A 122 9.20 -5.80 -9.19
C PHE A 122 7.90 -6.17 -8.49
N ALA A 123 7.40 -5.24 -7.71
CA ALA A 123 6.01 -5.23 -7.26
C ALA A 123 5.41 -3.83 -7.48
N THR A 124 4.14 -3.80 -7.88
CA THR A 124 3.34 -2.57 -7.96
C THR A 124 2.29 -2.60 -6.86
N VAL A 125 2.12 -1.50 -6.15
CA VAL A 125 1.17 -1.40 -5.04
C VAL A 125 -0.03 -0.57 -5.47
N ASP A 126 -1.21 -1.11 -5.22
CA ASP A 126 -2.52 -0.57 -5.58
C ASP A 126 -2.71 -0.38 -7.09
N ASP A 127 -2.20 -1.34 -7.85
CA ASP A 127 -2.38 -1.38 -9.30
C ASP A 127 -2.50 -2.84 -9.76
N SER A 128 -3.44 -3.13 -10.66
CA SER A 128 -3.60 -4.43 -11.32
C SER A 128 -2.73 -4.56 -12.57
N ALA A 129 -2.12 -3.46 -13.02
CA ALA A 129 -1.26 -3.48 -14.20
C ALA A 129 0.03 -4.26 -13.96
N GLY A 130 0.44 -5.06 -14.93
CA GLY A 130 1.63 -5.92 -14.87
C GLY A 130 1.37 -7.33 -15.37
N GLU A 131 0.12 -7.67 -15.65
CA GLU A 131 -0.23 -8.94 -16.26
C GLU A 131 0.54 -9.15 -17.57
N GLY A 132 1.24 -10.30 -17.63
CA GLY A 132 2.07 -10.67 -18.80
C GLY A 132 3.55 -10.33 -18.66
N LEU A 133 3.98 -9.62 -17.63
CA LEU A 133 5.39 -9.47 -17.26
C LEU A 133 5.72 -10.47 -16.14
N GLY A 134 6.42 -11.54 -16.48
CA GLY A 134 6.75 -12.62 -15.52
C GLY A 134 7.70 -12.22 -14.39
N ASN A 135 8.08 -10.95 -14.28
CA ASN A 135 8.94 -10.39 -13.26
C ASN A 135 8.28 -9.25 -12.46
N VAL A 136 6.95 -9.10 -12.56
CA VAL A 136 6.18 -8.09 -11.81
C VAL A 136 5.06 -8.78 -11.04
N LYS A 137 4.95 -8.51 -9.73
CA LYS A 137 3.80 -8.87 -8.90
C LYS A 137 2.90 -7.65 -8.70
N PRO A 138 1.71 -7.61 -9.29
CA PRO A 138 0.71 -6.62 -8.93
C PRO A 138 0.12 -6.94 -7.54
N LEU A 139 0.00 -5.93 -6.69
CA LEU A 139 -0.75 -5.95 -5.45
C LEU A 139 -1.93 -5.01 -5.63
N SER A 140 -3.11 -5.52 -5.91
CA SER A 140 -4.33 -4.75 -6.11
C SER A 140 -5.32 -4.97 -4.97
N PHE A 141 -6.32 -4.06 -4.85
CA PHE A 141 -7.25 -4.07 -3.73
C PHE A 141 -8.64 -3.69 -4.23
N ASP A 142 -9.61 -4.52 -3.92
CA ASP A 142 -11.03 -4.30 -4.22
C ASP A 142 -11.65 -3.28 -3.26
N SER A 143 -11.10 -2.06 -3.29
CA SER A 143 -11.47 -0.97 -2.38
C SER A 143 -12.91 -0.48 -2.60
N GLY A 144 -13.48 -0.70 -3.78
CA GLY A 144 -14.86 -0.36 -4.08
C GLY A 144 -15.85 -1.08 -3.16
N THR A 145 -15.63 -2.37 -2.88
CA THR A 145 -16.50 -3.13 -1.98
C THR A 145 -16.43 -2.65 -0.53
N ALA A 146 -15.25 -2.27 -0.06
CA ALA A 146 -15.11 -1.67 1.27
C ALA A 146 -15.74 -0.28 1.35
N ALA A 147 -15.56 0.54 0.30
CA ALA A 147 -16.17 1.86 0.20
C ALA A 147 -17.70 1.78 0.10
N PHE A 148 -18.26 0.77 -0.57
CA PHE A 148 -19.69 0.50 -0.57
C PHE A 148 -20.25 0.31 0.85
N LEU A 149 -19.57 -0.51 1.67
CA LEU A 149 -19.98 -0.70 3.06
C LEU A 149 -19.90 0.60 3.87
N ALA A 150 -18.88 1.43 3.61
CA ALA A 150 -18.73 2.74 4.25
C ALA A 150 -19.81 3.73 3.80
N GLY A 151 -20.20 3.72 2.52
CA GLY A 151 -21.28 4.54 1.97
C GLY A 151 -22.65 4.17 2.56
N TYR A 152 -22.95 2.87 2.64
CA TYR A 152 -24.16 2.37 3.29
C TYR A 152 -24.22 2.76 4.78
N LEU A 153 -23.08 2.61 5.47
CA LEU A 153 -22.94 3.03 6.87
C LEU A 153 -23.17 4.54 7.05
N ALA A 154 -22.56 5.35 6.18
CA ALA A 154 -22.71 6.81 6.23
C ALA A 154 -24.16 7.23 6.02
N ALA A 155 -24.83 6.66 5.01
CA ALA A 155 -26.24 6.94 4.74
C ALA A 155 -27.15 6.56 5.91
N GLY A 156 -26.86 5.44 6.60
CA GLY A 156 -27.62 5.03 7.77
C GLY A 156 -27.29 5.80 9.07
N THR A 157 -26.21 6.58 9.06
CA THR A 157 -25.73 7.29 10.27
C THR A 157 -25.96 8.79 10.19
N THR A 158 -26.07 9.37 8.99
CA THR A 158 -26.29 10.83 8.80
C THR A 158 -27.53 11.30 9.54
N GLU A 159 -27.45 12.48 10.15
CA GLU A 159 -28.59 13.13 10.81
C GLU A 159 -29.19 14.25 9.92
N THR A 160 -28.41 14.74 8.95
CA THR A 160 -28.86 15.79 8.03
C THR A 160 -29.49 15.24 6.75
N GLY A 161 -29.26 13.95 6.44
CA GLY A 161 -29.62 13.34 5.17
C GLY A 161 -28.68 13.73 4.03
N THR A 162 -27.51 14.29 4.34
CA THR A 162 -26.52 14.70 3.33
C THR A 162 -25.13 14.22 3.74
N VAL A 163 -24.48 13.49 2.86
CA VAL A 163 -23.10 13.03 3.01
C VAL A 163 -22.24 13.57 1.86
N ALA A 164 -20.92 13.51 1.97
CA ALA A 164 -20.04 14.01 0.93
C ALA A 164 -18.84 13.08 0.70
N ALA A 165 -18.33 13.08 -0.54
CA ALA A 165 -17.09 12.42 -0.87
C ALA A 165 -16.30 13.23 -1.91
N PHE A 166 -14.96 13.16 -1.83
CA PHE A 166 -14.10 13.79 -2.83
C PHE A 166 -12.77 13.03 -2.93
N GLY A 167 -12.03 13.26 -4.02
CA GLY A 167 -10.77 12.60 -4.29
C GLY A 167 -9.53 13.47 -4.15
N GLY A 168 -8.38 12.85 -3.93
CA GLY A 168 -7.07 13.47 -4.05
C GLY A 168 -6.75 13.74 -5.53
N GLU A 169 -6.17 12.78 -6.22
CA GLU A 169 -5.92 12.86 -7.65
C GLU A 169 -6.99 12.10 -8.45
N ASP A 170 -7.22 12.53 -9.70
CA ASP A 170 -8.17 11.88 -10.60
C ASP A 170 -7.52 10.66 -11.27
N ILE A 171 -7.44 9.57 -10.53
CA ILE A 171 -6.90 8.28 -10.97
C ILE A 171 -7.93 7.16 -10.76
N PRO A 172 -7.83 6.03 -11.49
CA PRO A 172 -8.79 4.95 -11.42
C PRO A 172 -9.04 4.42 -9.99
N ARG A 173 -8.01 4.30 -9.16
CA ARG A 173 -8.14 3.81 -7.78
C ARG A 173 -8.93 4.73 -6.87
N VAL A 174 -8.80 6.04 -7.05
CA VAL A 174 -9.59 7.03 -6.31
C VAL A 174 -11.05 6.97 -6.77
N ARG A 175 -11.30 6.90 -8.08
CA ARG A 175 -12.66 6.75 -8.63
C ARG A 175 -13.34 5.49 -8.11
N LEU A 176 -12.62 4.35 -8.04
CA LEU A 176 -13.15 3.10 -7.50
C LEU A 176 -13.69 3.25 -6.06
N VAL A 177 -12.98 3.99 -5.21
CA VAL A 177 -13.45 4.28 -3.83
C VAL A 177 -14.66 5.20 -3.83
N LEU A 178 -14.65 6.26 -4.66
CA LEU A 178 -15.76 7.20 -4.75
C LEU A 178 -17.01 6.55 -5.33
N ASP A 179 -16.86 5.69 -6.35
CA ASP A 179 -17.95 4.93 -6.96
C ASP A 179 -18.55 3.95 -5.96
N GLY A 180 -17.72 3.20 -5.24
CA GLY A 180 -18.21 2.27 -4.22
C GLY A 180 -18.98 2.99 -3.12
N PHE A 181 -18.46 4.13 -2.64
CA PHE A 181 -19.15 4.93 -1.63
C PHE A 181 -20.51 5.43 -2.13
N ALA A 182 -20.57 5.96 -3.34
CA ALA A 182 -21.82 6.42 -3.97
C ALA A 182 -22.82 5.27 -4.11
N GLU A 183 -22.38 4.10 -4.60
CA GLU A 183 -23.21 2.91 -4.73
C GLU A 183 -23.78 2.42 -3.38
N GLY A 184 -22.97 2.53 -2.31
CA GLY A 184 -23.43 2.22 -0.96
C GLY A 184 -24.54 3.16 -0.47
N VAL A 185 -24.44 4.46 -0.75
CA VAL A 185 -25.49 5.47 -0.46
C VAL A 185 -26.74 5.19 -1.30
N GLU A 186 -26.59 4.92 -2.60
CA GLU A 186 -27.68 4.55 -3.50
C GLU A 186 -28.39 3.29 -2.99
N HIS A 187 -27.65 2.27 -2.58
CA HIS A 187 -28.21 1.01 -2.05
C HIS A 187 -29.02 1.23 -0.76
N TRP A 188 -28.55 2.11 0.13
CA TRP A 188 -29.32 2.53 1.31
C TRP A 188 -30.66 3.16 0.90
N ASN A 189 -30.61 4.13 0.01
CA ASN A 189 -31.81 4.84 -0.46
C ASN A 189 -32.84 3.88 -1.07
N GLU A 190 -32.39 2.95 -1.91
CA GLU A 190 -33.25 1.93 -2.51
C GLU A 190 -33.86 0.98 -1.47
N LEU A 191 -33.03 0.49 -0.52
CA LEU A 191 -33.48 -0.48 0.46
C LEU A 191 -34.40 0.10 1.53
N LYS A 192 -34.19 1.37 1.92
CA LYS A 192 -34.91 2.04 3.01
C LYS A 192 -36.01 2.97 2.52
N ASP A 193 -36.17 3.17 1.21
CA ASP A 193 -37.07 4.18 0.60
C ASP A 193 -36.74 5.58 1.17
N ASP A 194 -35.44 5.90 1.22
CA ASP A 194 -34.87 7.14 1.76
C ASP A 194 -34.30 8.00 0.61
N ASP A 195 -33.81 9.21 0.91
CA ASP A 195 -33.33 10.19 -0.11
C ASP A 195 -32.08 10.91 0.44
N VAL A 196 -31.07 10.13 0.88
CA VAL A 196 -29.79 10.67 1.33
C VAL A 196 -29.03 11.24 0.13
N GLU A 197 -28.66 12.51 0.20
CA GLU A 197 -27.91 13.22 -0.85
C GLU A 197 -26.41 12.99 -0.70
N LEU A 198 -25.73 12.69 -1.81
CA LEU A 198 -24.27 12.65 -1.90
C LEU A 198 -23.75 13.90 -2.60
N LEU A 199 -22.94 14.70 -1.92
CA LEU A 199 -22.21 15.82 -2.50
C LEU A 199 -20.79 15.40 -2.94
N GLY A 200 -20.28 16.04 -3.96
CA GLY A 200 -18.86 15.99 -4.35
C GLY A 200 -18.49 14.87 -5.31
N TRP A 201 -19.35 13.90 -5.58
CA TRP A 201 -19.12 12.87 -6.59
C TRP A 201 -20.41 12.44 -7.29
N ASP A 202 -20.37 12.37 -8.61
CA ASP A 202 -21.42 11.82 -9.46
C ASP A 202 -20.87 10.59 -10.19
N ARG A 203 -21.30 9.38 -9.75
CA ARG A 203 -20.86 8.10 -10.31
C ARG A 203 -21.28 7.91 -11.76
N GLN A 204 -22.42 8.45 -12.18
CA GLN A 204 -22.93 8.25 -13.54
C GLN A 204 -22.20 9.12 -14.55
N GLU A 205 -21.92 10.36 -14.19
CA GLU A 205 -21.19 11.30 -15.04
C GLU A 205 -19.66 11.15 -14.87
N GLN A 206 -19.20 10.43 -13.84
CA GLN A 206 -17.78 10.27 -13.46
C GLN A 206 -17.10 11.63 -13.26
N GLU A 207 -17.81 12.55 -12.64
CA GLU A 207 -17.36 13.91 -12.36
C GLU A 207 -17.58 14.25 -10.88
N GLY A 208 -16.68 15.07 -10.34
CA GLY A 208 -16.80 15.51 -8.96
C GLY A 208 -15.62 16.35 -8.48
N THR A 209 -15.49 16.46 -7.17
CA THR A 209 -14.44 17.26 -6.54
C THR A 209 -13.16 16.46 -6.42
N MET A 210 -12.09 16.95 -7.04
CA MET A 210 -10.74 16.41 -6.95
C MET A 210 -9.76 17.52 -6.54
N LEU A 211 -8.88 17.26 -5.56
CA LEU A 211 -7.87 18.23 -5.13
C LEU A 211 -6.76 18.42 -6.18
N GLY A 212 -6.48 17.39 -6.97
CA GLY A 212 -5.33 17.32 -7.87
C GLY A 212 -4.01 17.03 -7.13
N SER A 213 -4.09 16.56 -5.88
CA SER A 213 -2.94 16.25 -5.03
C SER A 213 -3.35 15.35 -3.86
N PHE A 214 -2.41 14.50 -3.41
CA PHE A 214 -2.53 13.77 -2.14
C PHE A 214 -1.84 14.47 -0.95
N LYS A 215 -1.37 15.72 -1.15
CA LYS A 215 -0.60 16.52 -0.18
C LYS A 215 -1.25 17.83 0.22
N ASP A 216 -2.39 18.18 -0.37
CA ASP A 216 -3.06 19.46 -0.16
C ASP A 216 -4.07 19.35 0.98
N ASP A 217 -3.57 19.26 2.20
CA ASP A 217 -4.38 19.24 3.42
C ASP A 217 -5.19 20.52 3.63
N GLU A 218 -4.65 21.68 3.25
CA GLU A 218 -5.38 22.95 3.27
C GLU A 218 -6.54 22.94 2.28
N GLY A 219 -6.32 22.45 1.03
CA GLY A 219 -7.38 22.28 0.04
C GLY A 219 -8.44 21.28 0.51
N ALA A 220 -8.04 20.16 1.11
CA ALA A 220 -8.96 19.19 1.69
C ALA A 220 -9.80 19.79 2.81
N ARG A 221 -9.20 20.62 3.66
CA ARG A 221 -9.90 21.36 4.72
C ARG A 221 -10.94 22.33 4.13
N GLU A 222 -10.55 23.14 3.14
CA GLU A 222 -11.46 24.10 2.50
C GLU A 222 -12.64 23.40 1.79
N VAL A 223 -12.38 22.29 1.08
CA VAL A 223 -13.41 21.48 0.41
C VAL A 223 -14.37 20.90 1.45
N THR A 224 -13.84 20.36 2.55
CA THR A 224 -14.66 19.79 3.62
C THR A 224 -15.53 20.87 4.29
N GLU A 225 -14.97 22.03 4.64
CA GLU A 225 -15.74 23.16 5.17
C GLU A 225 -16.88 23.55 4.22
N GLY A 226 -16.63 23.54 2.89
CA GLY A 226 -17.66 23.79 1.89
C GLY A 226 -18.78 22.77 1.91
N PHE A 227 -18.49 21.48 2.08
CA PHE A 227 -19.52 20.44 2.19
C PHE A 227 -20.33 20.56 3.48
N LEU A 228 -19.67 20.83 4.61
CA LEU A 228 -20.34 21.08 5.90
C LEU A 228 -21.28 22.29 5.81
N ASP A 229 -20.86 23.39 5.17
CA ASP A 229 -21.68 24.59 4.97
C ASP A 229 -22.89 24.31 4.05
N ASN A 230 -22.83 23.27 3.20
CA ASN A 230 -23.92 22.80 2.35
C ASN A 230 -24.75 21.66 2.97
N GLY A 231 -24.54 21.36 4.25
CA GLY A 231 -25.39 20.48 5.03
C GLY A 231 -24.88 19.04 5.16
N ALA A 232 -23.74 18.68 4.58
CA ALA A 232 -23.15 17.37 4.82
C ALA A 232 -22.69 17.26 6.29
N ASP A 233 -22.94 16.13 6.92
CA ASP A 233 -22.47 15.82 8.27
C ASP A 233 -21.50 14.62 8.32
N ILE A 234 -21.29 13.95 7.20
CA ILE A 234 -20.30 12.86 7.04
C ILE A 234 -19.54 13.06 5.74
N VAL A 235 -18.19 13.04 5.82
CA VAL A 235 -17.33 13.30 4.66
C VAL A 235 -16.32 12.16 4.49
N LEU A 236 -16.22 11.58 3.27
CA LEU A 236 -15.18 10.67 2.84
C LEU A 236 -14.15 11.40 1.97
N PRO A 237 -12.92 11.68 2.45
CA PRO A 237 -11.81 12.13 1.62
C PRO A 237 -11.03 10.93 1.08
N ALA A 238 -11.21 10.54 -0.18
CA ALA A 238 -10.35 9.56 -0.85
C ALA A 238 -9.05 10.25 -1.32
N ALA A 239 -8.28 10.79 -0.37
CA ALA A 239 -7.22 11.77 -0.64
C ALA A 239 -5.86 11.46 0.04
N GLY A 240 -5.66 10.21 0.53
CA GLY A 240 -4.41 9.82 1.18
C GLY A 240 -4.06 10.77 2.34
N GLY A 241 -2.80 11.21 2.44
CA GLY A 241 -2.33 12.11 3.49
C GLY A 241 -3.08 13.44 3.58
N ALA A 242 -3.54 13.99 2.44
CA ALA A 242 -4.36 15.23 2.44
C ALA A 242 -5.68 15.09 3.23
N SER A 243 -6.13 13.86 3.51
CA SER A 243 -7.32 13.59 4.33
C SER A 243 -7.21 14.16 5.75
N GLU A 244 -6.00 14.46 6.24
CA GLU A 244 -5.80 15.13 7.53
C GLU A 244 -6.51 16.50 7.59
N GLY A 245 -6.56 17.23 6.47
CA GLY A 245 -7.31 18.47 6.37
C GLY A 245 -8.81 18.29 6.63
N THR A 246 -9.41 17.19 6.17
CA THR A 246 -10.80 16.83 6.49
C THR A 246 -10.96 16.55 7.98
N ALA A 247 -10.08 15.73 8.57
CA ALA A 247 -10.15 15.43 10.00
C ALA A 247 -10.04 16.71 10.86
N GLN A 248 -9.20 17.68 10.45
CA GLN A 248 -9.07 19.00 11.10
C GLN A 248 -10.35 19.82 10.96
N ALA A 249 -10.95 19.91 9.76
CA ALA A 249 -12.18 20.66 9.52
C ALA A 249 -13.35 20.10 10.36
N VAL A 250 -13.50 18.78 10.35
CA VAL A 250 -14.56 18.09 11.08
C VAL A 250 -14.37 18.25 12.60
N ALA A 251 -13.17 18.10 13.11
CA ALA A 251 -12.87 18.33 14.54
C ALA A 251 -13.17 19.78 14.99
N ALA A 252 -13.10 20.74 14.09
CA ALA A 252 -13.44 22.13 14.38
C ALA A 252 -14.95 22.37 14.57
N THR A 253 -15.83 21.45 14.16
CA THR A 253 -17.30 21.56 14.37
C THR A 253 -17.69 21.39 15.84
N GLY A 254 -16.79 20.82 16.66
CA GLY A 254 -17.01 20.59 18.09
C GLY A 254 -17.63 19.24 18.40
N GLU A 255 -17.89 19.01 19.71
CA GLU A 255 -18.44 17.75 20.21
C GLU A 255 -19.95 17.89 20.45
N GLY A 256 -20.71 16.80 20.32
CA GLY A 256 -22.13 16.72 20.67
C GLY A 256 -22.98 16.05 19.60
N SER A 257 -24.31 16.19 19.71
CA SER A 257 -25.26 15.60 18.75
C SER A 257 -25.14 16.15 17.33
N ASP A 258 -24.66 17.39 17.21
CA ASP A 258 -24.52 18.08 15.92
C ASP A 258 -23.09 17.94 15.36
N GLN A 259 -22.30 17.00 15.90
CA GLN A 259 -20.93 16.72 15.50
C GLN A 259 -20.89 16.12 14.09
N ALA A 260 -20.13 16.75 13.20
CA ALA A 260 -19.81 16.14 11.91
C ALA A 260 -18.80 14.98 12.08
N LEU A 261 -18.83 14.05 11.17
CA LEU A 261 -17.96 12.87 11.15
C LEU A 261 -17.17 12.80 9.83
N PHE A 262 -16.09 12.03 9.85
CA PHE A 262 -15.36 11.70 8.64
C PHE A 262 -15.11 10.19 8.56
N ILE A 263 -14.79 9.72 7.36
CA ILE A 263 -14.36 8.36 7.09
C ILE A 263 -12.91 8.41 6.61
N TRP A 264 -12.00 7.74 7.33
CA TRP A 264 -10.59 7.71 6.97
C TRP A 264 -10.34 6.71 5.83
N VAL A 265 -9.13 6.68 5.26
CA VAL A 265 -8.77 5.75 4.17
C VAL A 265 -7.44 5.03 4.44
N ASP A 266 -7.30 3.87 3.84
CA ASP A 266 -6.14 2.97 3.82
C ASP A 266 -5.85 2.31 5.17
N THR A 267 -5.66 3.07 6.24
CA THR A 267 -5.40 2.60 7.60
C THR A 267 -6.57 2.92 8.52
N ASP A 268 -6.55 2.43 9.77
CA ASP A 268 -7.50 2.92 10.77
C ASP A 268 -7.03 4.28 11.30
N GLY A 269 -7.74 5.35 10.94
CA GLY A 269 -7.44 6.69 11.39
C GLY A 269 -7.46 6.84 12.92
N TYR A 270 -8.18 5.97 13.61
CA TYR A 270 -8.21 5.96 15.07
C TYR A 270 -6.85 5.65 15.69
N ASP A 271 -6.01 4.89 15.01
CA ASP A 271 -4.68 4.51 15.47
C ASP A 271 -3.61 5.55 15.14
N VAL A 272 -3.80 6.32 14.05
CA VAL A 272 -2.77 7.23 13.53
C VAL A 272 -3.04 8.70 13.80
N LEU A 273 -4.31 9.11 13.99
CA LEU A 273 -4.70 10.50 14.19
C LEU A 273 -4.65 10.94 15.67
N PRO A 274 -4.46 12.24 15.94
CA PRO A 274 -4.59 12.80 17.28
C PRO A 274 -5.99 12.58 17.88
N GLU A 275 -6.05 12.44 19.21
CA GLU A 275 -7.31 12.17 19.95
C GLU A 275 -8.45 13.16 19.60
N ALA A 276 -8.13 14.44 19.41
CA ALA A 276 -9.13 15.46 19.07
C ALA A 276 -9.76 15.30 17.68
N GLN A 277 -9.09 14.58 16.77
CA GLN A 277 -9.58 14.30 15.43
C GLN A 277 -10.24 12.91 15.38
N ARG A 278 -9.56 11.88 15.90
CA ARG A 278 -10.04 10.49 15.81
C ARG A 278 -11.40 10.27 16.48
N SER A 279 -11.78 11.07 17.47
CA SER A 279 -13.11 11.01 18.09
C SER A 279 -14.26 11.36 17.13
N HIS A 280 -13.95 11.95 15.98
CA HIS A 280 -14.90 12.26 14.90
C HIS A 280 -14.89 11.23 13.76
N GLN A 281 -14.08 10.18 13.88
CA GLN A 281 -14.06 9.13 12.87
C GLN A 281 -15.28 8.23 12.99
N LEU A 282 -16.04 8.07 11.90
CA LEU A 282 -17.13 7.11 11.81
C LEU A 282 -16.59 5.68 11.60
N THR A 283 -15.68 5.55 10.66
CA THR A 283 -14.96 4.33 10.30
C THR A 283 -13.77 4.71 9.39
N SER A 284 -13.08 3.71 8.84
CA SER A 284 -12.09 3.88 7.76
C SER A 284 -12.38 2.89 6.64
N VAL A 285 -12.14 3.27 5.39
CA VAL A 285 -12.04 2.32 4.26
C VAL A 285 -10.62 1.75 4.29
N LEU A 286 -10.48 0.51 4.72
CA LEU A 286 -9.21 -0.14 4.98
C LEU A 286 -8.65 -0.84 3.75
N LYS A 287 -7.32 -0.75 3.58
CA LYS A 287 -6.50 -1.60 2.71
C LYS A 287 -5.36 -2.20 3.53
N ASP A 288 -5.24 -3.51 3.57
CA ASP A 288 -4.06 -4.17 4.15
C ASP A 288 -2.89 -4.12 3.16
N LEU A 289 -2.17 -3.01 3.16
CA LEU A 289 -0.96 -2.83 2.35
C LEU A 289 0.26 -3.48 3.03
N THR A 290 0.24 -3.55 4.34
CA THR A 290 1.33 -4.09 5.17
C THR A 290 1.53 -5.58 4.93
N GLY A 291 0.47 -6.38 5.05
CA GLY A 291 0.54 -7.85 4.97
C GLY A 291 1.11 -8.38 3.65
N PRO A 292 0.60 -8.00 2.49
CA PRO A 292 1.13 -8.45 1.19
C PRO A 292 2.57 -8.01 0.92
N VAL A 293 2.97 -6.80 1.33
CA VAL A 293 4.36 -6.34 1.20
C VAL A 293 5.27 -7.15 2.13
N GLU A 294 4.87 -7.36 3.39
CA GLU A 294 5.62 -8.19 4.34
C GLU A 294 5.78 -9.62 3.82
N SER A 295 4.72 -10.24 3.31
CA SER A 295 4.76 -11.58 2.72
C SER A 295 5.74 -11.65 1.55
N LEU A 296 5.66 -10.71 0.62
CA LEU A 296 6.51 -10.67 -0.57
C LEU A 296 8.01 -10.57 -0.21
N VAL A 297 8.36 -9.80 0.81
CA VAL A 297 9.75 -9.68 1.27
C VAL A 297 10.23 -10.97 1.95
N ARG A 298 9.36 -11.64 2.71
CA ARG A 298 9.67 -12.94 3.33
C ARG A 298 9.86 -14.03 2.28
N ASP A 299 8.98 -14.09 1.27
CA ASP A 299 9.07 -15.04 0.17
C ASP A 299 10.38 -14.86 -0.62
N LEU A 300 10.84 -13.62 -0.80
CA LEU A 300 12.14 -13.34 -1.42
C LEU A 300 13.29 -13.90 -0.58
N GLU A 301 13.29 -13.69 0.73
CA GLU A 301 14.35 -14.15 1.63
C GLU A 301 14.41 -15.67 1.72
N ASP A 302 13.24 -16.31 1.75
CA ASP A 302 13.11 -17.79 1.73
C ASP A 302 13.50 -18.39 0.37
N GLY A 303 13.68 -17.58 -0.68
CA GLY A 303 13.96 -18.02 -2.06
C GLY A 303 12.75 -18.63 -2.75
N GLU A 304 11.56 -18.31 -2.27
CA GLU A 304 10.26 -18.80 -2.76
C GLU A 304 9.42 -17.65 -3.36
N LEU A 305 10.08 -16.59 -3.88
CA LEU A 305 9.41 -15.41 -4.41
C LEU A 305 8.32 -15.77 -5.42
N ASP A 306 7.08 -15.55 -5.03
CA ASP A 306 5.89 -15.70 -5.87
C ASP A 306 5.51 -14.34 -6.47
N LEU A 307 5.40 -14.31 -7.80
CA LEU A 307 5.05 -13.11 -8.57
C LEU A 307 3.63 -13.20 -9.18
N ASP A 308 2.84 -14.18 -8.78
CA ASP A 308 1.42 -14.22 -9.14
C ASP A 308 0.67 -13.01 -8.55
N PRO A 309 -0.30 -12.44 -9.28
CA PRO A 309 -1.07 -11.30 -8.80
C PRO A 309 -1.72 -11.55 -7.44
N TYR A 310 -1.73 -10.54 -6.58
CA TYR A 310 -2.49 -10.52 -5.34
C TYR A 310 -3.67 -9.55 -5.47
N VAL A 311 -4.84 -9.98 -5.03
CA VAL A 311 -6.03 -9.14 -4.92
C VAL A 311 -6.50 -9.14 -3.46
N GLY A 312 -6.44 -7.99 -2.82
CA GLY A 312 -7.03 -7.78 -1.49
C GLY A 312 -8.55 -7.66 -1.60
N THR A 313 -9.28 -8.52 -0.91
CA THR A 313 -10.75 -8.60 -0.95
C THR A 313 -11.33 -8.57 0.46
N LEU A 314 -12.66 -8.42 0.57
CA LEU A 314 -13.37 -8.59 1.84
C LEU A 314 -13.21 -10.01 2.41
N GLU A 315 -13.07 -11.03 1.56
CA GLU A 315 -12.94 -12.43 1.97
C GLU A 315 -11.59 -12.69 2.64
N ASN A 316 -10.49 -12.24 2.02
CA ASN A 316 -9.14 -12.45 2.55
C ASN A 316 -8.69 -11.38 3.56
N GLY A 317 -9.54 -10.37 3.82
CA GLY A 317 -9.23 -9.28 4.74
C GLY A 317 -8.29 -8.21 4.17
N GLY A 318 -7.98 -8.29 2.87
CA GLY A 318 -7.15 -7.29 2.19
C GLY A 318 -7.81 -5.92 2.04
N VAL A 319 -9.16 -5.88 2.10
CA VAL A 319 -9.94 -4.65 2.25
C VAL A 319 -11.05 -4.83 3.28
N GLY A 320 -11.57 -3.73 3.80
CA GLY A 320 -12.66 -3.75 4.77
C GLY A 320 -13.02 -2.36 5.27
N ILE A 321 -13.80 -2.32 6.34
CA ILE A 321 -14.01 -1.09 7.11
C ILE A 321 -13.56 -1.28 8.55
N ALA A 322 -13.07 -0.22 9.17
CA ALA A 322 -12.64 -0.23 10.58
C ALA A 322 -13.83 -0.32 11.54
N ASP A 323 -13.53 -0.65 12.79
CA ASP A 323 -14.49 -0.54 13.90
C ASP A 323 -14.98 0.91 14.04
N HIS A 324 -16.16 1.08 14.63
CA HIS A 324 -16.80 2.39 14.79
C HIS A 324 -16.31 3.17 16.01
N HIS A 325 -15.43 2.59 16.80
CA HIS A 325 -14.77 3.18 17.98
C HIS A 325 -15.73 4.03 18.84
N ASP A 326 -15.51 5.33 18.93
CA ASP A 326 -16.32 6.25 19.73
C ASP A 326 -17.73 6.48 19.15
N GLN A 327 -17.98 6.07 17.90
CA GLN A 327 -19.28 6.21 17.21
C GLN A 327 -20.20 4.98 17.33
N GLN A 328 -19.83 3.96 18.12
CA GLN A 328 -20.62 2.75 18.27
C GLN A 328 -22.07 3.00 18.71
N GLU A 329 -22.29 3.98 19.60
CA GLU A 329 -23.65 4.32 20.05
C GLU A 329 -24.47 4.99 18.94
N ARG A 330 -23.82 5.82 18.09
CA ARG A 330 -24.46 6.53 16.98
C ARG A 330 -24.83 5.58 15.85
N VAL A 331 -23.96 4.64 15.50
CA VAL A 331 -24.22 3.59 14.51
C VAL A 331 -25.31 2.64 15.00
N GLY A 332 -25.23 2.22 16.23
CA GLY A 332 -26.15 1.28 16.85
C GLY A 332 -26.02 -0.16 16.33
N PRO A 333 -26.53 -1.13 17.10
CA PRO A 333 -26.31 -2.55 16.79
C PRO A 333 -27.08 -3.04 15.54
N GLU A 334 -28.20 -2.38 15.19
CA GLU A 334 -29.02 -2.78 14.05
C GLU A 334 -28.31 -2.45 12.74
N LEU A 335 -27.83 -1.21 12.56
CA LEU A 335 -27.08 -0.80 11.39
C LEU A 335 -25.75 -1.55 11.27
N ALA A 336 -25.01 -1.72 12.37
CA ALA A 336 -23.79 -2.53 12.38
C ALA A 336 -24.04 -3.98 11.90
N ALA A 337 -25.16 -4.59 12.31
CA ALA A 337 -25.54 -5.93 11.85
C ALA A 337 -25.93 -5.95 10.36
N GLU A 338 -26.58 -4.90 9.84
CA GLU A 338 -26.92 -4.78 8.41
C GLU A 338 -25.63 -4.70 7.59
N VAL A 339 -24.69 -3.83 7.96
CA VAL A 339 -23.38 -3.70 7.28
C VAL A 339 -22.61 -5.02 7.29
N ALA A 340 -22.59 -5.73 8.43
CA ALA A 340 -21.97 -7.05 8.50
C ALA A 340 -22.68 -8.08 7.60
N GLY A 341 -24.00 -7.98 7.47
CA GLY A 341 -24.80 -8.82 6.57
C GLY A 341 -24.48 -8.54 5.08
N LEU A 342 -24.38 -7.27 4.70
CA LEU A 342 -24.00 -6.87 3.35
C LEU A 342 -22.58 -7.35 3.01
N ARG A 343 -21.64 -7.18 3.94
CA ARG A 343 -20.28 -7.73 3.78
C ARG A 343 -20.32 -9.24 3.48
N GLN A 344 -21.12 -10.00 4.18
CA GLN A 344 -21.23 -11.44 3.96
C GLN A 344 -21.89 -11.75 2.61
N GLN A 345 -22.92 -11.01 2.20
CA GLN A 345 -23.57 -11.19 0.90
C GLN A 345 -22.61 -10.91 -0.26
N ILE A 346 -21.74 -9.91 -0.14
CA ILE A 346 -20.71 -9.62 -1.15
C ILE A 346 -19.71 -10.78 -1.21
N ILE A 347 -19.21 -11.27 -0.07
CA ILE A 347 -18.27 -12.41 0.00
C ILE A 347 -18.89 -13.68 -0.62
N ASP A 348 -20.17 -13.93 -0.37
CA ASP A 348 -20.89 -15.10 -0.88
C ASP A 348 -21.31 -14.96 -2.36
N GLY A 349 -21.10 -13.77 -2.98
CA GLY A 349 -21.50 -13.45 -4.33
C GLY A 349 -23.02 -13.31 -4.50
N GLU A 350 -23.74 -13.07 -3.41
CA GLU A 350 -25.19 -12.83 -3.42
C GLU A 350 -25.53 -11.36 -3.74
N LEU A 351 -24.60 -10.45 -3.46
CA LEU A 351 -24.64 -9.03 -3.81
C LEU A 351 -23.40 -8.70 -4.66
N GLU A 352 -23.63 -8.32 -5.91
CA GLU A 352 -22.59 -7.84 -6.82
C GLU A 352 -22.49 -6.32 -6.70
N ILE A 353 -21.29 -5.79 -6.58
CA ILE A 353 -21.00 -4.36 -6.52
C ILE A 353 -20.41 -3.95 -7.88
N GLU A 354 -21.03 -2.98 -8.55
CA GLU A 354 -20.54 -2.50 -9.86
C GLU A 354 -19.16 -1.85 -9.76
N SER A 355 -18.88 -1.21 -8.61
CA SER A 355 -17.58 -0.59 -8.29
C SER A 355 -16.58 -1.59 -7.69
N GLN A 356 -16.63 -2.83 -8.17
CA GLN A 356 -15.69 -3.89 -7.80
C GLN A 356 -14.55 -3.93 -8.81
N GLU A 357 -13.32 -4.16 -8.34
CA GLU A 357 -12.22 -4.42 -9.24
C GLU A 357 -12.43 -5.77 -9.94
N ASP A 358 -12.41 -5.79 -11.27
CA ASP A 358 -12.40 -7.02 -12.03
C ASP A 358 -11.13 -7.83 -11.64
N ALA A 359 -11.34 -8.94 -10.93
CA ALA A 359 -10.30 -9.92 -10.71
C ALA A 359 -9.97 -10.53 -12.06
N GLY A 360 -8.97 -9.95 -12.73
CA GLY A 360 -8.53 -10.30 -14.08
C GLY A 360 -7.96 -11.71 -14.19
#